data_712ae5d6d8fcdb624bcee6b393a08884
#
_entry.id   712ae5d6d8fcdb624bcee6b393a08884
#
_cell.length_a   1.000
_cell.length_b   1.000
_cell.length_c   1.000
_cell.angle_alpha   90.00
_cell.angle_beta   90.00
_cell.angle_gamma   90.00
#
_symmetry.space_group_name_H-M   'P 1'
#
loop_
_entity.id
_entity.type
_entity.pdbx_description
1 polymer ?
#
loop_
_entity_poly.entity_id
_entity_poly.type
_entity_poly.pdbx_seq_one_letter_code
_entity_poly.pdbx_strand_id
1 'polypeptide(L)'
;MQLRTTCILPYLRGNFSPMNLHEYQAKVLLKKYNVPVQEGIACASVQEAEEAYRNIQSKFGSKFAVVKAQIHAGGRGKGTIKETGINGVKVGKSQEEIADFAQKILGGTLVTLQTGAAGKVVNKVLVAQDIYYDGPTDRKEFYLSILLDRSNGQNVIMYSTEGGMNIEEVAHNTPDKIFKEWVHPSGGLQGFQARKIAFNLGLSGDAFKNCVKFVTNLYNAYVGLDCSMLEINPLFKAADDKIVAVDCKMNLDDNALMRHPDLAALRDVTEEDPTEVEAGQYNLNFVKLDGNVGCMVNGAGLAMATMDMIKLSGGEPANFLDVGGTANAQTVEAGFKI
;
A
#
# COMPACT_ATOMS: atom_id res chain seq x y z
N MET A 1 11.47 36.65 20.72
CA MET A 1 11.74 36.22 19.34
C MET A 1 11.59 34.70 19.34
N GLN A 2 10.34 34.21 19.13
CA GLN A 2 10.07 32.76 19.11
C GLN A 2 10.49 32.26 17.72
N LEU A 3 11.59 31.54 17.67
CA LEU A 3 11.95 30.72 16.50
C LEU A 3 10.84 29.66 16.31
N ARG A 4 9.95 29.91 15.36
CA ARG A 4 9.06 28.87 14.84
C ARG A 4 9.97 27.89 14.10
N THR A 5 10.32 26.82 14.74
CA THR A 5 10.95 25.65 14.13
C THR A 5 9.91 25.04 13.17
N THR A 6 9.87 25.56 11.98
CA THR A 6 9.17 24.90 10.85
C THR A 6 10.04 23.70 10.47
N CYS A 7 9.87 22.65 11.22
CA CYS A 7 10.62 21.42 11.04
C CYS A 7 10.34 20.85 9.64
N ILE A 8 11.37 20.56 8.85
CA ILE A 8 11.32 19.84 7.56
C ILE A 8 10.81 18.37 7.78
N LEU A 9 10.63 17.93 9.01
CA LEU A 9 10.02 16.61 9.30
C LEU A 9 8.78 16.26 8.44
N PRO A 10 7.90 17.20 8.01
CA PRO A 10 6.84 16.85 7.06
C PRO A 10 7.33 16.43 5.68
N TYR A 11 8.48 16.96 5.21
CA TYR A 11 9.03 16.64 3.89
C TYR A 11 9.76 15.30 3.85
N LEU A 12 10.38 14.90 4.95
CA LEU A 12 11.02 13.58 5.07
C LEU A 12 10.02 12.46 5.43
N ARG A 13 8.79 12.79 5.82
CA ARG A 13 7.72 11.80 6.08
C ARG A 13 7.28 11.02 4.84
N GLY A 14 7.70 11.46 3.65
CA GLY A 14 7.22 10.88 2.40
C GLY A 14 8.22 10.06 1.58
N ASN A 15 9.53 10.16 1.83
CA ASN A 15 10.47 9.87 0.74
C ASN A 15 11.62 8.88 1.04
N PHE A 16 11.68 8.22 2.17
CA PHE A 16 12.25 6.88 2.19
C PHE A 16 11.13 5.99 1.68
N SER A 17 11.14 5.72 0.37
CA SER A 17 10.12 4.89 -0.25
C SER A 17 10.23 3.50 0.33
N PRO A 18 9.38 3.11 1.31
CA PRO A 18 9.39 1.75 1.81
C PRO A 18 9.10 0.84 0.62
N MET A 19 9.65 -0.35 0.59
CA MET A 19 9.35 -1.30 -0.45
C MET A 19 7.84 -1.57 -0.50
N ASN A 20 7.20 -1.07 -1.54
CA ASN A 20 5.78 -1.28 -1.78
C ASN A 20 5.57 -2.62 -2.48
N LEU A 21 4.50 -3.33 -2.12
CA LEU A 21 4.07 -4.53 -2.81
C LEU A 21 2.79 -4.26 -3.61
N HIS A 22 2.68 -4.91 -4.77
CA HIS A 22 1.41 -4.99 -5.47
C HIS A 22 0.37 -5.76 -4.65
N GLU A 23 -0.91 -5.44 -4.84
CA GLU A 23 -2.03 -6.10 -4.16
C GLU A 23 -1.96 -7.63 -4.26
N TYR A 24 -1.64 -8.17 -5.46
CA TYR A 24 -1.56 -9.62 -5.65
C TYR A 24 -0.41 -10.25 -4.87
N GLN A 25 0.74 -9.57 -4.76
CA GLN A 25 1.90 -10.05 -3.97
C GLN A 25 1.55 -10.05 -2.47
N ALA A 26 0.98 -8.95 -1.98
CA ALA A 26 0.54 -8.81 -0.60
C ALA A 26 -0.47 -9.91 -0.22
N LYS A 27 -1.46 -10.20 -1.07
CA LYS A 27 -2.44 -11.27 -0.85
C LYS A 27 -1.80 -12.66 -0.77
N VAL A 28 -0.79 -12.95 -1.58
CA VAL A 28 -0.04 -14.22 -1.51
C VAL A 28 0.67 -14.36 -0.15
N LEU A 29 1.28 -13.29 0.34
CA LEU A 29 1.94 -13.30 1.65
C LEU A 29 0.93 -13.43 2.79
N LEU A 30 -0.18 -12.70 2.75
CA LEU A 30 -1.24 -12.80 3.76
C LEU A 30 -1.82 -14.21 3.91
N LYS A 31 -1.96 -14.94 2.81
CA LYS A 31 -2.39 -16.35 2.84
C LYS A 31 -1.45 -17.25 3.64
N LYS A 32 -0.14 -17.01 3.59
CA LYS A 32 0.84 -17.78 4.39
C LYS A 32 0.58 -17.63 5.89
N TYR A 33 -0.06 -16.55 6.31
CA TYR A 33 -0.47 -16.29 7.70
C TYR A 33 -1.94 -16.61 7.96
N ASN A 34 -2.60 -17.34 7.06
CA ASN A 34 -4.02 -17.71 7.17
C ASN A 34 -4.96 -16.51 7.28
N VAL A 35 -4.62 -15.38 6.67
CA VAL A 35 -5.51 -14.22 6.51
C VAL A 35 -6.40 -14.48 5.29
N PRO A 36 -7.74 -14.50 5.43
CA PRO A 36 -8.63 -14.64 4.29
C PRO A 36 -8.55 -13.43 3.36
N VAL A 37 -8.32 -13.67 2.08
CA VAL A 37 -8.21 -12.64 1.06
C VAL A 37 -9.14 -12.94 -0.11
N GLN A 38 -9.58 -11.92 -0.83
CA GLN A 38 -10.23 -12.10 -2.13
C GLN A 38 -9.24 -12.78 -3.08
N GLU A 39 -9.60 -13.96 -3.59
CA GLU A 39 -8.77 -14.72 -4.51
C GLU A 39 -8.69 -14.02 -5.88
N GLY A 40 -7.53 -14.13 -6.52
CA GLY A 40 -7.30 -13.55 -7.84
C GLY A 40 -6.01 -14.07 -8.45
N ILE A 41 -5.87 -13.83 -9.76
CA ILE A 41 -4.74 -14.21 -10.58
C ILE A 41 -4.21 -12.95 -11.26
N ALA A 42 -2.91 -12.66 -11.09
CA ALA A 42 -2.24 -11.55 -11.75
C ALA A 42 -1.95 -11.93 -13.21
N CYS A 43 -2.22 -11.00 -14.13
CA CYS A 43 -2.14 -11.20 -15.56
C CYS A 43 -1.37 -10.06 -16.21
N ALA A 44 -0.44 -10.38 -17.10
CA ALA A 44 0.33 -9.42 -17.88
C ALA A 44 -0.15 -9.30 -19.33
N SER A 45 -1.10 -10.13 -19.74
CA SER A 45 -1.70 -10.12 -21.07
C SER A 45 -3.21 -10.34 -21.02
N VAL A 46 -3.89 -10.03 -22.12
CA VAL A 46 -5.33 -10.25 -22.28
C VAL A 46 -5.65 -11.75 -22.24
N GLN A 47 -4.82 -12.58 -22.86
CA GLN A 47 -4.99 -14.03 -22.89
C GLN A 47 -4.91 -14.63 -21.48
N GLU A 48 -3.94 -14.18 -20.68
CA GLU A 48 -3.84 -14.57 -19.26
C GLU A 48 -5.09 -14.13 -18.47
N ALA A 49 -5.65 -12.97 -18.75
CA ALA A 49 -6.86 -12.48 -18.07
C ALA A 49 -8.10 -13.33 -18.42
N GLU A 50 -8.23 -13.76 -19.65
CA GLU A 50 -9.29 -14.70 -20.08
C GLU A 50 -9.15 -16.07 -19.38
N GLU A 51 -7.93 -16.60 -19.32
CA GLU A 51 -7.67 -17.86 -18.64
C GLU A 51 -7.93 -17.75 -17.14
N ALA A 52 -7.50 -16.64 -16.52
CA ALA A 52 -7.77 -16.34 -15.11
C ALA A 52 -9.27 -16.31 -14.82
N TYR A 53 -10.08 -15.71 -15.70
CA TYR A 53 -11.53 -15.70 -15.57
C TYR A 53 -12.11 -17.11 -15.58
N ARG A 54 -11.73 -17.97 -16.54
CA ARG A 54 -12.18 -19.37 -16.61
C ARG A 54 -11.81 -20.13 -15.32
N ASN A 55 -10.59 -19.93 -14.82
CA ASN A 55 -10.12 -20.57 -13.60
C ASN A 55 -10.93 -20.12 -12.37
N ILE A 56 -11.23 -18.82 -12.27
CA ILE A 56 -12.05 -18.27 -11.18
C ILE A 56 -13.49 -18.79 -11.25
N GLN A 57 -14.10 -18.85 -12.44
CA GLN A 57 -15.42 -19.42 -12.63
C GLN A 57 -15.46 -20.89 -12.21
N SER A 58 -14.51 -21.68 -12.68
CA SER A 58 -14.42 -23.11 -12.36
C SER A 58 -14.25 -23.36 -10.87
N LYS A 59 -13.43 -22.57 -10.20
CA LYS A 59 -13.08 -22.75 -8.76
C LYS A 59 -14.16 -22.25 -7.81
N PHE A 60 -14.83 -21.13 -8.13
CA PHE A 60 -15.72 -20.43 -7.19
C PHE A 60 -17.18 -20.39 -7.66
N GLY A 61 -17.49 -20.85 -8.88
CA GLY A 61 -18.84 -20.79 -9.42
C GLY A 61 -19.36 -19.37 -9.67
N SER A 62 -18.50 -18.35 -9.55
CA SER A 62 -18.88 -16.95 -9.73
C SER A 62 -19.13 -16.62 -11.20
N LYS A 63 -20.23 -15.94 -11.47
CA LYS A 63 -20.55 -15.42 -12.83
C LYS A 63 -19.80 -14.11 -13.14
N PHE A 64 -19.30 -13.44 -12.11
CA PHE A 64 -18.62 -12.14 -12.21
C PHE A 64 -17.16 -12.30 -11.81
N ALA A 65 -16.30 -11.48 -12.39
CA ALA A 65 -14.96 -11.25 -11.93
C ALA A 65 -14.61 -9.77 -11.96
N VAL A 66 -13.63 -9.38 -11.18
CA VAL A 66 -13.18 -7.99 -11.07
C VAL A 66 -11.80 -7.87 -11.69
N VAL A 67 -11.65 -7.00 -12.70
CA VAL A 67 -10.34 -6.62 -13.26
C VAL A 67 -9.83 -5.41 -12.52
N LYS A 68 -8.67 -5.51 -11.87
CA LYS A 68 -8.06 -4.44 -11.06
C LYS A 68 -6.66 -4.11 -11.58
N ALA A 69 -6.42 -2.87 -11.99
CA ALA A 69 -5.08 -2.39 -12.32
C ALA A 69 -4.12 -2.61 -11.15
N GLN A 70 -2.89 -3.04 -11.42
CA GLN A 70 -1.86 -3.24 -10.42
C GLN A 70 -0.79 -2.15 -10.57
N ILE A 71 -0.84 -1.16 -9.69
CA ILE A 71 0.15 -0.08 -9.53
C ILE A 71 0.37 0.18 -8.04
N HIS A 72 1.52 0.75 -7.68
CA HIS A 72 1.82 1.18 -6.31
C HIS A 72 1.12 2.51 -5.95
N ALA A 73 -0.21 2.56 -6.14
CA ALA A 73 -1.03 3.69 -5.72
C ALA A 73 -2.44 3.25 -5.34
N GLY A 74 -3.03 3.95 -4.38
CA GLY A 74 -4.42 3.80 -4.00
C GLY A 74 -5.38 4.56 -4.93
N GLY A 75 -6.70 4.37 -4.68
CA GLY A 75 -7.74 5.09 -5.42
C GLY A 75 -7.98 4.60 -6.85
N ARG A 76 -7.49 3.42 -7.21
CA ARG A 76 -7.58 2.83 -8.56
C ARG A 76 -9.01 2.74 -9.10
N GLY A 77 -9.98 2.46 -8.24
CA GLY A 77 -11.40 2.38 -8.62
C GLY A 77 -12.02 3.72 -9.02
N LYS A 78 -11.51 4.83 -8.48
CA LYS A 78 -11.91 6.20 -8.84
C LYS A 78 -10.98 6.83 -9.88
N GLY A 79 -9.79 6.25 -10.07
CA GLY A 79 -8.80 6.68 -11.07
C GLY A 79 -9.27 6.38 -12.50
N THR A 80 -8.66 7.03 -13.49
CA THR A 80 -9.01 6.92 -14.90
C THR A 80 -7.79 6.60 -15.75
N ILE A 81 -7.91 5.65 -16.65
CA ILE A 81 -6.91 5.36 -17.68
C ILE A 81 -6.98 6.47 -18.73
N LYS A 82 -5.89 7.21 -18.95
CA LYS A 82 -5.85 8.37 -19.86
C LYS A 82 -6.29 8.04 -21.27
N GLU A 83 -5.81 6.91 -21.80
CA GLU A 83 -5.96 6.52 -23.21
C GLU A 83 -7.38 6.03 -23.52
N THR A 84 -8.06 5.46 -22.53
CA THR A 84 -9.37 4.80 -22.76
C THR A 84 -10.53 5.41 -21.98
N GLY A 85 -10.25 6.27 -20.99
CA GLY A 85 -11.26 6.91 -20.16
C GLY A 85 -11.97 6.00 -19.16
N ILE A 86 -11.57 4.72 -19.04
CA ILE A 86 -12.19 3.79 -18.09
C ILE A 86 -11.47 3.83 -16.74
N ASN A 87 -12.18 3.39 -15.68
CA ASN A 87 -11.58 3.29 -14.35
C ASN A 87 -10.63 2.10 -14.25
N GLY A 88 -9.66 2.17 -13.32
CA GLY A 88 -8.70 1.11 -13.07
C GLY A 88 -9.27 -0.15 -12.38
N VAL A 89 -10.57 -0.17 -12.03
CA VAL A 89 -11.29 -1.34 -11.49
C VAL A 89 -12.61 -1.50 -12.23
N LYS A 90 -12.84 -2.68 -12.81
CA LYS A 90 -14.03 -3.02 -13.57
C LYS A 90 -14.56 -4.40 -13.22
N VAL A 91 -15.89 -4.52 -13.15
CA VAL A 91 -16.58 -5.81 -12.95
C VAL A 91 -17.05 -6.32 -14.30
N GLY A 92 -16.59 -7.49 -14.71
CA GLY A 92 -17.00 -8.16 -15.95
C GLY A 92 -17.89 -9.36 -15.66
N LYS A 93 -18.85 -9.59 -16.58
CA LYS A 93 -19.88 -10.62 -16.50
C LYS A 93 -19.65 -11.75 -17.48
N SER A 94 -18.71 -11.59 -18.39
CA SER A 94 -18.34 -12.58 -19.38
C SER A 94 -16.84 -12.56 -19.66
N GLN A 95 -16.32 -13.58 -20.33
CA GLN A 95 -14.93 -13.64 -20.75
C GLN A 95 -14.57 -12.49 -21.69
N GLU A 96 -15.49 -12.12 -22.60
CA GLU A 96 -15.30 -11.04 -23.56
C GLU A 96 -15.18 -9.67 -22.86
N GLU A 97 -16.00 -9.42 -21.83
CA GLU A 97 -15.92 -8.20 -21.03
C GLU A 97 -14.61 -8.13 -20.24
N ILE A 98 -14.15 -9.26 -19.68
CA ILE A 98 -12.86 -9.34 -18.97
C ILE A 98 -11.70 -9.07 -19.93
N ALA A 99 -11.73 -9.65 -21.15
CA ALA A 99 -10.73 -9.40 -22.19
C ALA A 99 -10.72 -7.92 -22.62
N ASP A 100 -11.90 -7.32 -22.86
CA ASP A 100 -12.04 -5.91 -23.22
C ASP A 100 -11.48 -4.98 -22.13
N PHE A 101 -11.83 -5.23 -20.86
CA PHE A 101 -11.30 -4.44 -19.75
C PHE A 101 -9.79 -4.61 -19.58
N ALA A 102 -9.27 -5.84 -19.68
CA ALA A 102 -7.84 -6.08 -19.62
C ALA A 102 -7.11 -5.34 -20.75
N GLN A 103 -7.62 -5.38 -21.97
CA GLN A 103 -7.05 -4.68 -23.14
C GLN A 103 -7.04 -3.15 -22.94
N LYS A 104 -8.10 -2.58 -22.34
CA LYS A 104 -8.21 -1.14 -22.12
C LYS A 104 -7.37 -0.63 -20.96
N ILE A 105 -6.97 -1.52 -20.02
CA ILE A 105 -6.22 -1.16 -18.81
C ILE A 105 -4.73 -1.44 -18.99
N LEU A 106 -4.35 -2.58 -19.56
CA LEU A 106 -2.94 -2.96 -19.74
C LEU A 106 -2.22 -2.00 -20.70
N GLY A 107 -1.05 -1.53 -20.29
CA GLY A 107 -0.26 -0.54 -21.03
C GLY A 107 -0.78 0.89 -20.94
N GLY A 108 -1.98 1.10 -20.39
CA GLY A 108 -2.56 2.43 -20.20
C GLY A 108 -2.00 3.15 -18.97
N THR A 109 -2.11 4.47 -18.96
CA THR A 109 -1.64 5.33 -17.85
C THR A 109 -2.79 5.62 -16.88
N LEU A 110 -2.75 5.01 -15.69
CA LEU A 110 -3.75 5.22 -14.65
C LEU A 110 -3.45 6.46 -13.82
N VAL A 111 -4.36 7.43 -13.86
CA VAL A 111 -4.32 8.65 -13.05
C VAL A 111 -5.24 8.49 -11.84
N THR A 112 -4.67 8.70 -10.65
CA THR A 112 -5.39 8.72 -9.37
C THR A 112 -5.01 9.98 -8.59
N LEU A 113 -5.66 10.24 -7.47
CA LEU A 113 -5.24 11.34 -6.58
C LEU A 113 -3.79 11.16 -6.08
N GLN A 114 -3.34 9.91 -5.89
CA GLN A 114 -2.00 9.62 -5.38
C GLN A 114 -0.91 9.67 -6.46
N THR A 115 -1.24 9.34 -7.72
CA THR A 115 -0.27 9.41 -8.83
C THR A 115 -0.12 10.81 -9.41
N GLY A 116 -1.01 11.73 -9.05
CA GLY A 116 -1.08 13.04 -9.69
C GLY A 116 -1.38 12.96 -11.20
N ALA A 117 -1.23 14.09 -11.90
CA ALA A 117 -1.53 14.20 -13.33
C ALA A 117 -0.59 13.36 -14.24
N ALA A 118 0.60 13.02 -13.76
CA ALA A 118 1.52 12.16 -14.52
C ALA A 118 0.93 10.76 -14.71
N GLY A 119 0.31 10.21 -13.67
CA GLY A 119 -0.21 8.85 -13.67
C GLY A 119 0.90 7.80 -13.56
N LYS A 120 0.50 6.52 -13.60
CA LYS A 120 1.41 5.36 -13.68
C LYS A 120 0.96 4.38 -14.75
N VAL A 121 1.90 3.82 -15.47
CA VAL A 121 1.62 2.79 -16.50
C VAL A 121 1.21 1.49 -15.82
N VAL A 122 0.14 0.87 -16.31
CA VAL A 122 -0.37 -0.40 -15.76
C VAL A 122 0.26 -1.56 -16.52
N ASN A 123 1.24 -2.23 -15.91
CA ASN A 123 1.92 -3.39 -16.49
C ASN A 123 1.20 -4.72 -16.23
N LYS A 124 0.34 -4.78 -15.21
CA LYS A 124 -0.41 -5.99 -14.83
C LYS A 124 -1.81 -5.63 -14.36
N VAL A 125 -2.73 -6.56 -14.54
CA VAL A 125 -4.05 -6.55 -13.93
C VAL A 125 -4.22 -7.76 -13.01
N LEU A 126 -5.04 -7.62 -11.97
CA LEU A 126 -5.49 -8.72 -11.12
C LEU A 126 -6.92 -9.05 -11.53
N VAL A 127 -7.17 -10.25 -12.04
CA VAL A 127 -8.51 -10.79 -12.22
C VAL A 127 -8.89 -11.50 -10.93
N ALA A 128 -9.89 -10.97 -10.22
CA ALA A 128 -10.28 -11.42 -8.89
C ALA A 128 -11.71 -11.94 -8.87
N GLN A 129 -11.98 -12.89 -7.95
CA GLN A 129 -13.33 -13.40 -7.75
C GLN A 129 -14.29 -12.31 -7.29
N ASP A 130 -15.56 -12.44 -7.64
CA ASP A 130 -16.62 -11.67 -6.99
C ASP A 130 -16.90 -12.25 -5.60
N ILE A 131 -16.88 -11.37 -4.59
CA ILE A 131 -17.21 -11.72 -3.21
C ILE A 131 -18.48 -11.02 -2.71
N TYR A 132 -19.14 -10.24 -3.56
CA TYR A 132 -20.38 -9.52 -3.25
C TYR A 132 -21.62 -10.35 -3.54
N TYR A 133 -21.53 -11.68 -3.34
CA TYR A 133 -22.65 -12.62 -3.52
C TYR A 133 -23.72 -12.42 -2.44
N ASP A 134 -24.95 -12.81 -2.78
CA ASP A 134 -26.07 -12.80 -1.83
C ASP A 134 -25.99 -13.98 -0.86
N GLY A 135 -26.52 -13.79 0.34
CA GLY A 135 -26.50 -14.81 1.39
C GLY A 135 -27.37 -14.43 2.59
N PRO A 136 -27.26 -15.19 3.70
CA PRO A 136 -28.17 -15.07 4.83
C PRO A 136 -27.97 -13.81 5.69
N THR A 137 -26.82 -13.13 5.58
CA THR A 137 -26.51 -11.97 6.43
C THR A 137 -26.12 -10.74 5.60
N ASP A 138 -26.26 -9.55 6.19
CA ASP A 138 -25.89 -8.30 5.54
C ASP A 138 -24.40 -8.22 5.25
N ARG A 139 -24.07 -7.69 4.07
CA ARG A 139 -22.70 -7.36 3.67
C ARG A 139 -22.32 -6.02 4.26
N LYS A 140 -21.05 -5.91 4.73
CA LYS A 140 -20.52 -4.64 5.25
C LYS A 140 -19.07 -4.46 4.84
N GLU A 141 -18.69 -3.23 4.61
CA GLU A 141 -17.31 -2.81 4.36
C GLU A 141 -16.78 -2.04 5.56
N PHE A 142 -15.52 -2.33 5.92
CA PHE A 142 -14.80 -1.70 7.01
C PHE A 142 -13.43 -1.24 6.52
N TYR A 143 -12.81 -0.37 7.28
CA TYR A 143 -11.41 -0.02 7.15
C TYR A 143 -10.60 -0.68 8.26
N LEU A 144 -9.39 -1.16 7.95
CA LEU A 144 -8.43 -1.59 8.95
C LEU A 144 -7.00 -1.36 8.45
N SER A 145 -6.15 -0.75 9.27
CA SER A 145 -4.73 -0.61 9.01
C SER A 145 -3.88 -0.87 10.24
N ILE A 146 -2.63 -1.27 10.02
CA ILE A 146 -1.62 -1.45 11.06
C ILE A 146 -0.39 -0.67 10.66
N LEU A 147 0.11 0.18 11.56
CA LEU A 147 1.30 1.00 11.34
C LEU A 147 2.03 1.27 12.66
N LEU A 148 3.27 1.74 12.55
CA LEU A 148 4.03 2.17 13.71
C LEU A 148 3.61 3.58 14.13
N ASP A 149 3.11 3.73 15.35
CA ASP A 149 2.97 5.04 16.00
C ASP A 149 4.31 5.43 16.65
N ARG A 150 5.06 6.26 15.95
CA ARG A 150 6.39 6.70 16.40
C ARG A 150 6.35 7.55 17.65
N SER A 151 5.23 8.21 17.94
CA SER A 151 5.08 9.05 19.13
C SER A 151 5.00 8.22 20.42
N ASN A 152 4.39 7.04 20.31
CA ASN A 152 4.21 6.11 21.43
C ASN A 152 5.20 4.93 21.39
N GLY A 153 5.96 4.76 20.31
CA GLY A 153 6.85 3.61 20.11
C GLY A 153 6.11 2.26 20.09
N GLN A 154 4.86 2.26 19.62
CA GLN A 154 3.99 1.09 19.58
C GLN A 154 3.35 0.94 18.20
N ASN A 155 3.00 -0.29 17.84
CA ASN A 155 2.13 -0.50 16.69
C ASN A 155 0.71 -0.05 17.05
N VAL A 156 0.03 0.59 16.11
CA VAL A 156 -1.37 0.97 16.24
C VAL A 156 -2.20 0.29 15.15
N ILE A 157 -3.30 -0.33 15.56
CA ILE A 157 -4.35 -0.81 14.67
C ILE A 157 -5.41 0.27 14.60
N MET A 158 -5.58 0.87 13.42
CA MET A 158 -6.64 1.83 13.15
C MET A 158 -7.75 1.11 12.39
N TYR A 159 -9.00 1.36 12.77
CA TYR A 159 -10.14 0.72 12.13
C TYR A 159 -11.38 1.60 12.17
N SER A 160 -12.27 1.41 11.20
CA SER A 160 -13.50 2.19 11.06
C SER A 160 -14.63 1.36 10.47
N THR A 161 -15.86 1.72 10.81
CA THR A 161 -17.08 1.21 10.16
C THR A 161 -17.30 1.79 8.77
N GLU A 162 -16.54 2.80 8.38
CA GLU A 162 -16.57 3.46 7.06
C GLU A 162 -15.50 2.85 6.15
N GLY A 163 -15.81 1.71 5.52
CA GLY A 163 -14.93 1.04 4.56
C GLY A 163 -15.13 1.50 3.13
N GLY A 164 -14.17 1.20 2.24
CA GLY A 164 -14.23 1.57 0.82
C GLY A 164 -14.09 3.06 0.53
N MET A 165 -13.90 3.87 1.56
CA MET A 165 -13.73 5.32 1.49
C MET A 165 -12.28 5.74 1.73
N ASN A 166 -11.94 6.98 1.37
CA ASN A 166 -10.67 7.57 1.74
C ASN A 166 -10.66 7.84 3.26
N ILE A 167 -9.74 7.20 3.99
CA ILE A 167 -9.67 7.33 5.45
C ILE A 167 -9.33 8.75 5.91
N GLU A 168 -8.63 9.53 5.08
CA GLU A 168 -8.32 10.94 5.37
C GLU A 168 -9.59 11.80 5.36
N GLU A 169 -10.53 11.52 4.43
CA GLU A 169 -11.85 12.15 4.40
C GLU A 169 -12.67 11.76 5.63
N VAL A 170 -12.62 10.49 6.05
CA VAL A 170 -13.29 10.02 7.26
C VAL A 170 -12.68 10.69 8.50
N ALA A 171 -11.35 10.82 8.56
CA ALA A 171 -10.65 11.49 9.67
C ALA A 171 -11.00 12.97 9.77
N HIS A 172 -11.26 13.63 8.65
CA HIS A 172 -11.65 15.04 8.62
C HIS A 172 -13.14 15.23 8.97
N ASN A 173 -14.02 14.42 8.37
CA ASN A 173 -15.47 14.64 8.43
C ASN A 173 -16.14 13.94 9.63
N THR A 174 -15.65 12.77 10.00
CA THR A 174 -16.23 11.91 11.05
C THR A 174 -15.14 11.23 11.90
N PRO A 175 -14.28 12.00 12.60
CA PRO A 175 -13.14 11.46 13.38
C PRO A 175 -13.57 10.46 14.46
N ASP A 176 -14.78 10.60 15.01
CA ASP A 176 -15.33 9.68 16.01
C ASP A 176 -15.60 8.26 15.48
N LYS A 177 -15.60 8.09 14.15
CA LYS A 177 -15.72 6.79 13.47
C LYS A 177 -14.39 6.05 13.36
N ILE A 178 -13.28 6.68 13.70
CA ILE A 178 -11.94 6.07 13.65
C ILE A 178 -11.54 5.64 15.06
N PHE A 179 -11.42 4.33 15.21
CA PHE A 179 -10.95 3.71 16.44
C PHE A 179 -9.46 3.39 16.34
N LYS A 180 -8.78 3.39 17.47
CA LYS A 180 -7.35 3.04 17.58
C LYS A 180 -7.14 2.06 18.71
N GLU A 181 -6.29 1.06 18.45
CA GLU A 181 -5.87 0.08 19.44
C GLU A 181 -4.34 -0.03 19.39
N TRP A 182 -3.66 0.42 20.45
CA TRP A 182 -2.20 0.34 20.54
C TRP A 182 -1.76 -1.02 21.05
N VAL A 183 -0.77 -1.59 20.39
CA VAL A 183 -0.25 -2.91 20.70
C VAL A 183 1.17 -2.77 21.22
N HIS A 184 1.37 -3.15 22.48
CA HIS A 184 2.69 -3.07 23.10
C HIS A 184 3.66 -4.07 22.46
N PRO A 185 4.89 -3.65 22.06
CA PRO A 185 5.80 -4.49 21.29
C PRO A 185 6.20 -5.80 22.01
N SER A 186 6.37 -5.78 23.33
CA SER A 186 6.74 -7.00 24.07
C SER A 186 5.58 -7.97 24.31
N GLY A 187 4.33 -7.49 24.29
CA GLY A 187 3.16 -8.32 24.55
C GLY A 187 2.46 -8.81 23.28
N GLY A 188 2.69 -8.14 22.15
CA GLY A 188 1.93 -8.38 20.92
C GLY A 188 0.43 -8.14 21.08
N LEU A 189 -0.33 -8.42 20.03
CA LEU A 189 -1.78 -8.25 20.06
C LEU A 189 -2.44 -9.25 21.02
N GLN A 190 -3.16 -8.72 22.00
CA GLN A 190 -3.86 -9.54 22.98
C GLN A 190 -5.27 -9.90 22.53
N GLY A 191 -5.75 -11.08 22.92
CA GLY A 191 -7.07 -11.56 22.51
C GLY A 191 -8.23 -10.63 22.88
N PHE A 192 -8.13 -9.86 23.99
CA PHE A 192 -9.15 -8.88 24.34
C PHE A 192 -9.17 -7.68 23.37
N GLN A 193 -8.02 -7.28 22.85
CA GLN A 193 -7.92 -6.20 21.85
C GLN A 193 -8.58 -6.59 20.54
N ALA A 194 -8.29 -7.81 20.04
CA ALA A 194 -8.95 -8.32 18.84
C ALA A 194 -10.48 -8.44 19.02
N ARG A 195 -10.96 -8.84 20.21
CA ARG A 195 -12.40 -8.83 20.52
C ARG A 195 -12.99 -7.42 20.57
N LYS A 196 -12.28 -6.45 21.14
CA LYS A 196 -12.70 -5.05 21.18
C LYS A 196 -12.83 -4.46 19.78
N ILE A 197 -11.89 -4.77 18.87
CA ILE A 197 -11.97 -4.37 17.45
C ILE A 197 -13.24 -4.93 16.82
N ALA A 198 -13.48 -6.24 16.93
CA ALA A 198 -14.67 -6.88 16.36
C ALA A 198 -15.99 -6.32 16.95
N PHE A 199 -16.00 -6.01 18.25
CA PHE A 199 -17.14 -5.38 18.92
C PHE A 199 -17.42 -3.97 18.40
N ASN A 200 -16.38 -3.13 18.30
CA ASN A 200 -16.51 -1.75 17.82
C ASN A 200 -16.91 -1.66 16.34
N LEU A 201 -16.59 -2.69 15.54
CA LEU A 201 -17.07 -2.82 14.16
C LEU A 201 -18.54 -3.31 14.10
N GLY A 202 -19.20 -3.51 15.26
CA GLY A 202 -20.61 -3.94 15.35
C GLY A 202 -20.85 -5.35 14.87
N LEU A 203 -19.85 -6.23 14.97
CA LEU A 203 -19.95 -7.62 14.56
C LEU A 203 -20.48 -8.52 15.69
N SER A 204 -21.19 -9.58 15.33
CA SER A 204 -21.75 -10.56 16.25
C SER A 204 -21.68 -11.98 15.63
N GLY A 205 -21.99 -13.00 16.41
CA GLY A 205 -22.06 -14.38 15.92
C GLY A 205 -20.76 -14.89 15.32
N ASP A 206 -20.85 -15.51 14.16
CA ASP A 206 -19.68 -16.07 13.48
C ASP A 206 -18.83 -14.99 12.82
N ALA A 207 -19.42 -13.88 12.36
CA ALA A 207 -18.66 -12.73 11.85
C ALA A 207 -17.73 -12.15 12.92
N PHE A 208 -18.17 -12.09 14.19
CA PHE A 208 -17.34 -11.66 15.31
C PHE A 208 -16.12 -12.60 15.50
N LYS A 209 -16.34 -13.90 15.55
CA LYS A 209 -15.27 -14.90 15.71
C LYS A 209 -14.28 -14.85 14.55
N ASN A 210 -14.80 -14.74 13.33
CA ASN A 210 -14.00 -14.64 12.11
C ASN A 210 -13.17 -13.35 12.09
N CYS A 211 -13.72 -12.22 12.56
CA CYS A 211 -12.99 -10.96 12.67
C CYS A 211 -11.85 -11.04 13.70
N VAL A 212 -12.11 -11.62 14.88
CA VAL A 212 -11.06 -11.84 15.89
C VAL A 212 -9.91 -12.65 15.33
N LYS A 213 -10.20 -13.75 14.63
CA LYS A 213 -9.18 -14.59 13.98
C LYS A 213 -8.45 -13.81 12.86
N PHE A 214 -9.19 -13.06 12.03
CA PHE A 214 -8.65 -12.25 10.96
C PHE A 214 -7.64 -11.23 11.49
N VAL A 215 -8.02 -10.41 12.47
CA VAL A 215 -7.18 -9.36 13.06
C VAL A 215 -5.93 -9.95 13.70
N THR A 216 -6.07 -11.08 14.41
CA THR A 216 -4.93 -11.77 15.03
C THR A 216 -3.94 -12.25 13.96
N ASN A 217 -4.42 -12.90 12.92
CA ASN A 217 -3.59 -13.38 11.82
C ASN A 217 -2.93 -12.23 11.04
N LEU A 218 -3.68 -11.14 10.81
CA LEU A 218 -3.19 -9.96 10.12
C LEU A 218 -2.05 -9.29 10.91
N TYR A 219 -2.19 -9.16 12.24
CA TYR A 219 -1.14 -8.62 13.09
C TYR A 219 0.11 -9.52 13.08
N ASN A 220 -0.06 -10.84 13.12
CA ASN A 220 1.04 -11.79 13.00
C ASN A 220 1.76 -11.66 11.63
N ALA A 221 0.99 -11.45 10.55
CA ALA A 221 1.57 -11.18 9.23
C ALA A 221 2.36 -9.86 9.22
N TYR A 222 1.80 -8.78 9.79
CA TYR A 222 2.45 -7.48 9.90
C TYR A 222 3.81 -7.57 10.59
N VAL A 223 3.87 -8.24 11.74
CA VAL A 223 5.13 -8.41 12.49
C VAL A 223 6.07 -9.39 11.81
N GLY A 224 5.57 -10.54 11.35
CA GLY A 224 6.40 -11.60 10.77
C GLY A 224 6.98 -11.30 9.40
N LEU A 225 6.43 -10.32 8.68
CA LEU A 225 6.93 -9.81 7.39
C LEU A 225 7.71 -8.50 7.55
N ASP A 226 7.90 -8.00 8.77
CA ASP A 226 8.48 -6.69 9.03
C ASP A 226 7.82 -5.57 8.20
N CYS A 227 6.49 -5.54 8.21
CA CYS A 227 5.76 -4.48 7.53
C CYS A 227 5.95 -3.13 8.24
N SER A 228 6.16 -2.07 7.49
CA SER A 228 6.09 -0.68 7.98
C SER A 228 4.66 -0.15 7.98
N MET A 229 3.81 -0.67 7.07
CA MET A 229 2.38 -0.37 6.97
C MET A 229 1.64 -1.52 6.30
N LEU A 230 0.44 -1.82 6.80
CA LEU A 230 -0.48 -2.79 6.21
C LEU A 230 -1.89 -2.22 6.30
N GLU A 231 -2.51 -1.98 5.15
CA GLU A 231 -3.86 -1.42 5.05
C GLU A 231 -4.77 -2.36 4.28
N ILE A 232 -5.95 -2.60 4.82
CA ILE A 232 -7.04 -3.36 4.21
C ILE A 232 -8.23 -2.41 4.03
N ASN A 233 -8.53 -2.05 2.77
CA ASN A 233 -9.61 -1.12 2.47
C ASN A 233 -10.27 -1.40 1.10
N PRO A 234 -11.43 -2.09 1.12
CA PRO A 234 -12.19 -2.49 2.29
C PRO A 234 -11.77 -3.84 2.90
N LEU A 235 -11.93 -3.93 4.22
CA LEU A 235 -12.13 -5.19 4.92
C LEU A 235 -13.61 -5.54 4.79
N PHE A 236 -13.93 -6.70 4.24
CA PHE A 236 -15.29 -7.05 3.85
C PHE A 236 -15.88 -8.16 4.70
N LYS A 237 -17.07 -7.91 5.25
CA LYS A 237 -17.94 -8.96 5.79
C LYS A 237 -18.85 -9.45 4.67
N ALA A 238 -18.64 -10.69 4.24
CA ALA A 238 -19.47 -11.34 3.24
C ALA A 238 -20.81 -11.79 3.84
N ALA A 239 -21.74 -12.13 2.96
CA ALA A 239 -23.10 -12.55 3.36
C ALA A 239 -23.17 -13.93 4.05
N ASP A 240 -22.05 -14.66 4.12
CA ASP A 240 -21.85 -15.90 4.88
C ASP A 240 -21.00 -15.70 6.14
N ASP A 241 -20.93 -14.46 6.65
CA ASP A 241 -20.16 -14.04 7.83
C ASP A 241 -18.63 -14.21 7.72
N LYS A 242 -18.10 -14.54 6.55
CA LYS A 242 -16.66 -14.51 6.31
C LYS A 242 -16.14 -13.07 6.36
N ILE A 243 -14.95 -12.91 6.92
CA ILE A 243 -14.21 -11.63 6.93
C ILE A 243 -13.04 -11.78 5.96
N VAL A 244 -12.97 -10.91 4.95
CA VAL A 244 -12.07 -11.05 3.79
C VAL A 244 -11.39 -9.72 3.47
N ALA A 245 -10.08 -9.73 3.22
CA ALA A 245 -9.37 -8.60 2.64
C ALA A 245 -9.67 -8.50 1.14
N VAL A 246 -10.34 -7.44 0.72
CA VAL A 246 -10.70 -7.20 -0.70
C VAL A 246 -9.59 -6.49 -1.44
N ASP A 247 -9.04 -5.45 -0.82
CA ASP A 247 -7.85 -4.76 -1.27
C ASP A 247 -6.82 -4.73 -0.14
N CYS A 248 -5.55 -4.73 -0.50
CA CYS A 248 -4.46 -4.73 0.44
C CYS A 248 -3.33 -3.84 -0.09
N LYS A 249 -2.93 -2.89 0.74
CA LYS A 249 -1.71 -2.12 0.56
C LYS A 249 -0.72 -2.53 1.63
N MET A 250 0.46 -3.00 1.22
CA MET A 250 1.50 -3.50 2.12
C MET A 250 2.83 -2.86 1.77
N ASN A 251 3.45 -2.28 2.78
CA ASN A 251 4.79 -1.72 2.69
C ASN A 251 5.68 -2.47 3.66
N LEU A 252 6.84 -2.89 3.19
CA LEU A 252 7.85 -3.56 4.01
C LEU A 252 8.86 -2.53 4.54
N ASP A 253 9.50 -2.84 5.66
CA ASP A 253 10.63 -2.06 6.17
C ASP A 253 11.88 -2.43 5.39
N ASP A 254 12.43 -1.52 4.60
CA ASP A 254 13.63 -1.74 3.79
C ASP A 254 14.83 -2.17 4.65
N ASN A 255 14.93 -1.69 5.89
CA ASN A 255 16.01 -2.09 6.80
C ASN A 255 15.90 -3.56 7.23
N ALA A 256 14.74 -4.16 7.11
CA ALA A 256 14.49 -5.56 7.45
C ALA A 256 14.71 -6.51 6.26
N LEU A 257 14.77 -6.02 5.02
CA LEU A 257 14.85 -6.86 3.81
C LEU A 257 16.07 -7.78 3.78
N MET A 258 17.16 -7.42 4.47
CA MET A 258 18.31 -8.31 4.65
C MET A 258 17.95 -9.64 5.36
N ARG A 259 16.88 -9.67 6.14
CA ARG A 259 16.36 -10.89 6.80
C ARG A 259 15.36 -11.64 5.93
N HIS A 260 14.87 -11.01 4.86
CA HIS A 260 13.81 -11.49 3.98
C HIS A 260 14.24 -11.42 2.49
N PRO A 261 15.25 -12.21 2.06
CA PRO A 261 15.72 -12.17 0.67
C PRO A 261 14.63 -12.59 -0.34
N ASP A 262 13.68 -13.43 0.08
CA ASP A 262 12.53 -13.83 -0.72
C ASP A 262 11.54 -12.67 -0.91
N LEU A 263 11.38 -11.80 0.09
CA LEU A 263 10.55 -10.59 -0.03
C LEU A 263 11.25 -9.51 -0.86
N ALA A 264 12.56 -9.33 -0.68
CA ALA A 264 13.34 -8.39 -1.48
C ALA A 264 13.24 -8.67 -3.00
N ALA A 265 13.13 -9.94 -3.38
CA ALA A 265 12.95 -10.36 -4.78
C ALA A 265 11.58 -9.96 -5.37
N LEU A 266 10.61 -9.55 -4.54
CA LEU A 266 9.30 -9.07 -4.99
C LEU A 266 9.30 -7.59 -5.40
N ARG A 267 10.41 -6.87 -5.22
CA ARG A 267 10.53 -5.44 -5.55
C ARG A 267 10.29 -5.21 -7.04
N ASP A 268 9.39 -4.29 -7.34
CA ASP A 268 9.11 -3.86 -8.71
C ASP A 268 9.70 -2.47 -8.94
N VAL A 269 10.93 -2.44 -9.45
CA VAL A 269 11.68 -1.19 -9.71
C VAL A 269 11.03 -0.33 -10.80
N THR A 270 10.14 -0.88 -11.62
CA THR A 270 9.42 -0.12 -12.64
C THR A 270 8.37 0.83 -12.07
N GLU A 271 8.00 0.60 -10.82
CA GLU A 271 7.07 1.42 -10.05
C GLU A 271 7.76 2.50 -9.20
N GLU A 272 9.09 2.51 -9.14
CA GLU A 272 9.89 3.46 -8.36
C GLU A 272 10.39 4.63 -9.22
N ASP A 273 10.91 5.68 -8.58
CA ASP A 273 11.57 6.76 -9.33
C ASP A 273 12.89 6.24 -9.93
N PRO A 274 13.09 6.36 -11.26
CA PRO A 274 14.30 5.83 -11.90
C PRO A 274 15.61 6.40 -11.32
N THR A 275 15.58 7.65 -10.87
CA THR A 275 16.73 8.33 -10.27
C THR A 275 17.08 7.73 -8.90
N GLU A 276 16.04 7.41 -8.09
CA GLU A 276 16.23 6.73 -6.80
C GLU A 276 16.74 5.29 -6.98
N VAL A 277 16.23 4.60 -8.01
CA VAL A 277 16.71 3.24 -8.37
C VAL A 277 18.17 3.28 -8.80
N GLU A 278 18.56 4.25 -9.64
CA GLU A 278 19.95 4.42 -10.08
C GLU A 278 20.87 4.74 -8.90
N ALA A 279 20.47 5.67 -8.02
CA ALA A 279 21.21 6.02 -6.82
C ALA A 279 21.46 4.80 -5.91
N GLY A 280 20.45 3.95 -5.76
CA GLY A 280 20.54 2.70 -4.99
C GLY A 280 21.62 1.73 -5.49
N GLN A 281 21.92 1.70 -6.79
CA GLN A 281 22.99 0.86 -7.36
C GLN A 281 24.39 1.27 -6.86
N TYR A 282 24.54 2.54 -6.48
CA TYR A 282 25.78 3.09 -5.92
C TYR A 282 25.78 3.18 -4.39
N ASN A 283 24.77 2.60 -3.73
CA ASN A 283 24.54 2.71 -2.28
C ASN A 283 24.43 4.17 -1.79
N LEU A 284 23.89 5.04 -2.62
CA LEU A 284 23.57 6.42 -2.27
C LEU A 284 22.18 6.50 -1.64
N ASN A 285 22.06 7.19 -0.52
CA ASN A 285 20.76 7.55 0.06
C ASN A 285 20.25 8.81 -0.64
N PHE A 286 19.46 8.62 -1.69
CA PHE A 286 18.92 9.69 -2.53
C PHE A 286 17.40 9.74 -2.46
N VAL A 287 16.87 10.95 -2.38
CA VAL A 287 15.45 11.25 -2.51
C VAL A 287 15.28 12.48 -3.39
N LYS A 288 14.49 12.35 -4.44
CA LYS A 288 14.15 13.45 -5.33
C LYS A 288 13.09 14.36 -4.70
N LEU A 289 13.28 15.66 -4.82
CA LEU A 289 12.36 16.69 -4.35
C LEU A 289 12.09 17.71 -5.47
N ASP A 290 11.03 18.51 -5.32
CA ASP A 290 10.60 19.51 -6.32
C ASP A 290 11.23 20.88 -6.05
N GLY A 291 12.56 20.93 -5.93
CA GLY A 291 13.27 22.15 -5.64
C GLY A 291 14.18 22.65 -6.78
N ASN A 292 14.94 23.71 -6.49
CA ASN A 292 15.86 24.36 -7.43
C ASN A 292 17.32 24.35 -6.96
N VAL A 293 17.62 23.82 -5.78
CA VAL A 293 18.97 23.73 -5.22
C VAL A 293 19.29 22.28 -4.87
N GLY A 294 20.20 21.67 -5.63
CA GLY A 294 20.74 20.34 -5.32
C GLY A 294 21.72 20.39 -4.16
N CYS A 295 21.74 19.34 -3.34
CA CYS A 295 22.73 19.17 -2.28
C CYS A 295 23.28 17.74 -2.26
N MET A 296 24.56 17.62 -1.95
CA MET A 296 25.25 16.34 -1.73
C MET A 296 26.16 16.50 -0.50
N VAL A 297 25.96 15.65 0.47
CA VAL A 297 26.69 15.71 1.74
C VAL A 297 27.02 14.30 2.25
N ASN A 298 27.85 14.24 3.27
CA ASN A 298 28.18 13.00 3.96
C ASN A 298 27.48 13.00 5.33
N GLY A 299 26.48 12.14 5.47
CA GLY A 299 25.69 11.95 6.67
C GLY A 299 24.30 12.58 6.60
N ALA A 300 23.27 11.79 6.93
CA ALA A 300 21.86 12.18 6.85
C ALA A 300 21.53 13.44 7.68
N GLY A 301 22.14 13.59 8.86
CA GLY A 301 21.96 14.79 9.70
C GLY A 301 22.47 16.06 9.04
N LEU A 302 23.62 15.99 8.33
CA LEU A 302 24.15 17.11 7.56
C LEU A 302 23.28 17.41 6.35
N ALA A 303 22.76 16.37 5.68
CA ALA A 303 21.82 16.55 4.56
C ALA A 303 20.58 17.36 5.01
N MET A 304 19.97 16.97 6.13
CA MET A 304 18.81 17.68 6.69
C MET A 304 19.13 19.13 7.05
N ALA A 305 20.26 19.36 7.74
CA ALA A 305 20.68 20.71 8.10
C ALA A 305 20.98 21.59 6.86
N THR A 306 21.57 20.99 5.81
CA THR A 306 21.81 21.68 4.54
C THR A 306 20.51 22.09 3.85
N MET A 307 19.52 21.19 3.82
CA MET A 307 18.18 21.47 3.28
C MET A 307 17.48 22.59 4.08
N ASP A 308 17.61 22.61 5.42
CA ASP A 308 17.11 23.71 6.25
C ASP A 308 17.77 25.04 5.89
N MET A 309 19.10 25.07 5.69
CA MET A 309 19.83 26.27 5.28
C MET A 309 19.41 26.76 3.90
N ILE A 310 19.19 25.85 2.94
CA ILE A 310 18.67 26.20 1.62
C ILE A 310 17.33 26.93 1.75
N LYS A 311 16.39 26.37 2.55
CA LYS A 311 15.08 27.00 2.79
C LYS A 311 15.17 28.34 3.51
N LEU A 312 15.99 28.44 4.53
CA LEU A 312 16.21 29.70 5.26
C LEU A 312 16.82 30.80 4.36
N SER A 313 17.57 30.39 3.34
CA SER A 313 18.16 31.29 2.34
C SER A 313 17.24 31.64 1.17
N GLY A 314 15.98 31.15 1.18
CA GLY A 314 14.97 31.42 0.15
C GLY A 314 15.04 30.51 -1.07
N GLY A 315 15.84 29.43 -1.03
CA GLY A 315 15.86 28.37 -2.03
C GLY A 315 14.91 27.22 -1.67
N GLU A 316 14.71 26.30 -2.62
CA GLU A 316 13.96 25.06 -2.40
C GLU A 316 14.89 23.85 -2.67
N PRO A 317 15.04 22.88 -1.72
CA PRO A 317 15.85 21.69 -1.94
C PRO A 317 15.31 20.84 -3.10
N ALA A 318 16.18 20.50 -4.06
CA ALA A 318 15.84 19.65 -5.20
C ALA A 318 16.02 18.15 -4.90
N ASN A 319 16.79 17.83 -3.86
CA ASN A 319 17.05 16.46 -3.43
C ASN A 319 17.52 16.40 -1.98
N PHE A 320 17.36 15.20 -1.40
CA PHE A 320 18.16 14.73 -0.27
C PHE A 320 19.23 13.80 -0.86
N LEU A 321 20.50 13.98 -0.52
CA LEU A 321 21.57 13.06 -0.92
C LEU A 321 22.63 12.94 0.17
N ASP A 322 22.72 11.73 0.74
CA ASP A 322 23.77 11.32 1.65
C ASP A 322 24.65 10.27 0.96
N VAL A 323 25.92 10.59 0.74
CA VAL A 323 26.89 9.68 0.11
C VAL A 323 27.41 8.59 1.07
N GLY A 324 27.04 8.65 2.35
CA GLY A 324 27.42 7.67 3.37
C GLY A 324 28.90 7.74 3.81
N GLY A 325 29.19 7.11 4.94
CA GLY A 325 30.54 7.09 5.54
C GLY A 325 31.60 6.31 4.75
N THR A 326 31.19 5.52 3.75
CA THR A 326 32.04 4.74 2.85
C THR A 326 32.23 5.36 1.49
N ALA A 327 31.93 6.68 1.36
CA ALA A 327 32.03 7.41 0.11
C ALA A 327 33.45 7.28 -0.52
N ASN A 328 33.48 7.09 -1.82
CA ASN A 328 34.68 7.03 -2.64
C ASN A 328 34.48 7.88 -3.91
N ALA A 329 35.53 8.02 -4.74
CA ALA A 329 35.46 8.84 -5.95
C ALA A 329 34.31 8.39 -6.89
N GLN A 330 34.06 7.10 -7.00
CA GLN A 330 33.02 6.56 -7.88
C GLN A 330 31.61 6.90 -7.37
N THR A 331 31.36 6.77 -6.05
CA THR A 331 30.05 7.10 -5.47
C THR A 331 29.77 8.60 -5.52
N VAL A 332 30.81 9.43 -5.30
CA VAL A 332 30.69 10.89 -5.41
C VAL A 332 30.43 11.31 -6.87
N GLU A 333 31.16 10.71 -7.84
CA GLU A 333 30.93 10.98 -9.27
C GLU A 333 29.49 10.60 -9.67
N ALA A 334 28.98 9.44 -9.20
CA ALA A 334 27.61 9.02 -9.45
C ALA A 334 26.62 10.04 -8.86
N GLY A 335 26.85 10.50 -7.62
CA GLY A 335 25.99 11.51 -6.99
C GLY A 335 25.92 12.85 -7.73
N PHE A 336 26.99 13.22 -8.48
CA PHE A 336 26.96 14.42 -9.33
C PHE A 336 26.25 14.20 -10.68
N LYS A 337 26.18 12.95 -11.17
CA LYS A 337 25.48 12.61 -12.43
C LYS A 337 23.97 12.46 -12.25
N ILE A 338 23.54 12.02 -11.07
CA ILE A 338 22.15 11.90 -10.67
C ILE A 338 21.55 13.27 -10.37
#